data_0e2bac4fb70ab4894101e7ab31471dbe
#
_entry.id   0e2bac4fb70ab4894101e7ab31471dbe
#
_cell.length_a   1.000
_cell.length_b   1.000
_cell.length_c   1.000
_cell.angle_alpha   90.00
_cell.angle_beta   90.00
_cell.angle_gamma   90.00
#
_symmetry.space_group_name_H-M   'P 1'
#
loop_
_entity.id
_entity.type
_entity.pdbx_description
1 polymer ?
#
loop_
_entity_poly.entity_id
_entity_poly.type
_entity_poly.pdbx_seq_one_letter_code
_entity_poly.pdbx_strand_id
1 'polypeptide(L)'
;TLLKGLKERGIKTALVSGGFTFFTERLKKELDLDYTMANVLEEQHGQLTGKVVGDICGAQAKADFLLAHCQKLSISPSQVIAMGDGANDLLMMHEAGLSVAYHAKPKVQTEASTVINHNGLDGVLAILQHDFI
;
A
#
# COMPACT_ATOMS: atom_id res chain seq x y z
N THR A 1 3.91 13.73 8.14
CA THR A 1 2.93 13.80 9.24
C THR A 1 2.25 12.46 9.47
N LEU A 2 1.65 11.88 8.43
CA LEU A 2 0.99 10.58 8.54
C LEU A 2 1.97 9.48 8.99
N LEU A 3 3.10 9.33 8.30
CA LEU A 3 4.04 8.26 8.56
C LEU A 3 4.64 8.34 9.95
N LYS A 4 4.95 9.55 10.40
CA LYS A 4 5.44 9.77 11.77
C LYS A 4 4.40 9.36 12.81
N GLY A 5 3.14 9.77 12.62
CA GLY A 5 2.06 9.41 13.53
C GLY A 5 1.80 7.91 13.60
N LEU A 6 1.90 7.20 12.47
CA LEU A 6 1.74 5.76 12.44
C LEU A 6 2.90 5.07 13.17
N LYS A 7 4.12 5.53 12.98
CA LYS A 7 5.29 4.98 13.63
C LYS A 7 5.23 5.13 15.15
N GLU A 8 4.78 6.27 15.62
CA GLU A 8 4.59 6.54 17.06
C GLU A 8 3.55 5.58 17.68
N ARG A 9 2.63 5.04 16.89
CA ARG A 9 1.63 4.08 17.32
C ARG A 9 2.07 2.63 17.15
N GLY A 10 3.30 2.39 16.71
CA GLY A 10 3.81 1.04 16.45
C GLY A 10 3.21 0.36 15.22
N ILE A 11 2.66 1.13 14.29
CA ILE A 11 2.04 0.60 13.08
C ILE A 11 3.10 0.47 11.99
N LYS A 12 3.19 -0.72 11.38
CA LYS A 12 4.09 -0.97 10.26
C LYS A 12 3.50 -0.39 8.98
N THR A 13 4.37 0.08 8.10
CA THR A 13 3.96 0.70 6.84
C THR A 13 4.56 -0.02 5.65
N ALA A 14 3.79 -0.08 4.56
CA ALA A 14 4.22 -0.71 3.33
C ALA A 14 3.78 0.14 2.12
N LEU A 15 4.63 0.20 1.12
CA LEU A 15 4.32 0.79 -0.18
C LEU A 15 4.23 -0.34 -1.21
N VAL A 16 3.07 -0.45 -1.85
CA VAL A 16 2.80 -1.47 -2.87
C VAL A 16 2.46 -0.74 -4.17
N SER A 17 3.28 -0.93 -5.18
CA SER A 17 3.20 -0.11 -6.40
C SER A 17 3.31 -0.95 -7.66
N GLY A 18 2.56 -0.55 -8.70
CA GLY A 18 2.76 -1.03 -10.06
C GLY A 18 3.98 -0.38 -10.76
N GLY A 19 4.65 0.56 -10.10
CA GLY A 19 5.90 1.14 -10.58
C GLY A 19 7.08 0.20 -10.41
N PHE A 20 8.29 0.76 -10.34
CA PHE A 20 9.51 -0.04 -10.29
C PHE A 20 10.30 0.16 -9.01
N THR A 21 11.04 -0.87 -8.60
CA THR A 21 11.83 -0.87 -7.36
C THR A 21 12.83 0.28 -7.28
N PHE A 22 13.33 0.76 -8.41
CA PHE A 22 14.22 1.92 -8.44
C PHE A 22 13.63 3.11 -7.68
N PHE A 23 12.34 3.38 -7.88
CA PHE A 23 11.66 4.48 -7.21
C PHE A 23 11.18 4.10 -5.81
N THR A 24 10.62 2.91 -5.64
CA THR A 24 10.02 2.49 -4.36
C THR A 24 11.07 2.26 -3.28
N GLU A 25 12.23 1.71 -3.61
CA GLU A 25 13.31 1.53 -2.66
C GLU A 25 13.88 2.88 -2.19
N ARG A 26 13.95 3.84 -3.10
CA ARG A 26 14.34 5.20 -2.74
C ARG A 26 13.34 5.85 -1.79
N LEU A 27 12.04 5.72 -2.07
CA LEU A 27 10.98 6.23 -1.21
C LEU A 27 10.97 5.53 0.15
N LYS A 28 11.19 4.20 0.16
CA LYS A 28 11.30 3.44 1.41
C LYS A 28 12.36 4.03 2.31
N LYS A 29 13.51 4.34 1.76
CA LYS A 29 14.64 4.90 2.52
C LYS A 29 14.35 6.33 2.97
N GLU A 30 13.83 7.18 2.07
CA GLU A 30 13.55 8.58 2.38
C GLU A 30 12.41 8.75 3.40
N LEU A 31 11.39 7.91 3.32
CA LEU A 31 10.19 7.98 4.16
C LEU A 31 10.23 7.01 5.33
N ASP A 32 11.30 6.21 5.43
CA ASP A 32 11.47 5.21 6.49
C ASP A 32 10.29 4.24 6.57
N LEU A 33 9.91 3.70 5.41
CA LEU A 33 8.87 2.67 5.31
C LEU A 33 9.42 1.31 5.72
N ASP A 34 8.54 0.45 6.26
CA ASP A 34 8.95 -0.88 6.72
C ASP A 34 9.08 -1.87 5.57
N TYR A 35 8.19 -1.82 4.60
CA TYR A 35 8.14 -2.77 3.48
C TYR A 35 7.82 -2.07 2.17
N THR A 36 8.29 -2.65 1.05
CA THR A 36 7.88 -2.24 -0.30
C THR A 36 7.69 -3.45 -1.20
N MET A 37 6.82 -3.31 -2.18
CA MET A 37 6.68 -4.24 -3.30
C MET A 37 6.44 -3.46 -4.58
N ALA A 38 7.19 -3.77 -5.62
CA ALA A 38 7.07 -3.14 -6.93
C ALA A 38 7.63 -4.05 -8.02
N ASN A 39 7.44 -3.65 -9.28
CA ASN A 39 8.06 -4.35 -10.40
C ASN A 39 9.56 -4.12 -10.42
N VAL A 40 10.31 -5.15 -10.80
CA VAL A 40 11.77 -5.11 -10.94
C VAL A 40 12.10 -5.07 -12.42
N LEU A 41 12.85 -4.05 -12.85
CA LEU A 41 13.34 -3.96 -14.22
C LEU A 41 14.54 -4.87 -14.40
N GLU A 42 14.55 -5.62 -15.51
CA GLU A 42 15.70 -6.45 -15.87
C GLU A 42 16.88 -5.58 -16.27
N GLU A 43 18.05 -5.94 -15.77
CA GLU A 43 19.30 -5.26 -16.07
C GLU A 43 20.31 -6.27 -16.60
N GLN A 44 20.93 -5.97 -17.74
CA GLN A 44 21.99 -6.78 -18.32
C GLN A 44 23.16 -5.88 -18.72
N HIS A 45 24.36 -6.26 -18.30
CA HIS A 45 25.59 -5.51 -18.61
C HIS A 45 25.51 -4.03 -18.20
N GLY A 46 24.82 -3.75 -17.09
CA GLY A 46 24.63 -2.39 -16.57
C GLY A 46 23.58 -1.57 -17.30
N GLN A 47 22.79 -2.19 -18.20
CA GLN A 47 21.75 -1.49 -18.95
C GLN A 47 20.39 -2.14 -18.77
N LEU A 48 19.34 -1.31 -18.75
CA LEU A 48 17.97 -1.80 -18.69
C LEU A 48 17.57 -2.43 -20.02
N THR A 49 16.94 -3.61 -19.97
CA THR A 49 16.50 -4.34 -21.17
C THR A 49 15.08 -3.97 -21.61
N GLY A 50 14.33 -3.24 -20.77
CA GLY A 50 12.93 -2.95 -21.03
C GLY A 50 12.00 -4.06 -20.59
N LYS A 51 12.51 -5.12 -19.98
CA LYS A 51 11.70 -6.23 -19.45
C LYS A 51 11.58 -6.15 -17.94
N VAL A 52 10.53 -6.79 -17.41
CA VAL A 52 10.28 -6.91 -15.97
C VAL A 52 10.74 -8.29 -15.51
N VAL A 53 11.47 -8.32 -14.39
CA VAL A 53 11.93 -9.57 -13.77
C VAL A 53 10.85 -10.11 -12.87
N GLY A 54 10.55 -11.43 -12.99
CA GLY A 54 9.57 -12.09 -12.15
C GLY A 54 8.14 -11.70 -12.46
N ASP A 55 7.24 -11.91 -11.50
CA ASP A 55 5.84 -11.61 -11.66
C ASP A 55 5.56 -10.11 -11.64
N ILE A 56 4.62 -9.68 -12.48
CA ILE A 56 4.19 -8.29 -12.51
C ILE A 56 3.40 -7.98 -11.24
N CYS A 57 3.73 -6.84 -10.60
CA CYS A 57 3.01 -6.36 -9.42
C CYS A 57 1.66 -5.78 -9.81
N GLY A 58 0.67 -6.66 -10.00
CA GLY A 58 -0.71 -6.30 -10.33
C GLY A 58 -1.65 -6.45 -9.14
N ALA A 59 -2.95 -6.50 -9.43
CA ALA A 59 -3.98 -6.54 -8.40
C ALA A 59 -3.85 -7.76 -7.47
N GLN A 60 -3.67 -8.95 -8.04
CA GLN A 60 -3.53 -10.18 -7.24
C GLN A 60 -2.25 -10.18 -6.42
N ALA A 61 -1.16 -9.71 -7.00
CA ALA A 61 0.12 -9.64 -6.28
C ALA A 61 0.04 -8.71 -5.06
N LYS A 62 -0.69 -7.62 -5.16
CA LYS A 62 -0.91 -6.70 -4.04
C LYS A 62 -1.69 -7.36 -2.91
N ALA A 63 -2.75 -8.09 -3.23
CA ALA A 63 -3.53 -8.83 -2.23
C ALA A 63 -2.68 -9.93 -1.57
N ASP A 64 -1.92 -10.68 -2.34
CA ASP A 64 -1.03 -11.73 -1.84
C ASP A 64 0.04 -11.16 -0.92
N PHE A 65 0.58 -10.00 -1.26
CA PHE A 65 1.56 -9.30 -0.42
C PHE A 65 0.97 -8.97 0.96
N LEU A 66 -0.25 -8.44 0.97
CA LEU A 66 -0.93 -8.11 2.23
C LEU A 66 -1.09 -9.35 3.10
N LEU A 67 -1.60 -10.44 2.53
CA LEU A 67 -1.84 -11.68 3.26
C LEU A 67 -0.53 -12.32 3.77
N ALA A 68 0.52 -12.30 2.94
CA ALA A 68 1.82 -12.84 3.33
C ALA A 68 2.44 -12.07 4.50
N HIS A 69 2.32 -10.74 4.50
CA HIS A 69 2.84 -9.91 5.59
C HIS A 69 2.01 -10.04 6.86
N CYS A 70 0.70 -10.30 6.75
CA CYS A 70 -0.11 -10.62 7.92
C CYS A 70 0.40 -11.89 8.61
N GLN A 71 0.73 -12.93 7.85
CA GLN A 71 1.32 -14.16 8.41
C GLN A 71 2.68 -13.89 9.05
N LYS A 72 3.53 -13.14 8.36
CA LYS A 72 4.87 -12.80 8.86
C LYS A 72 4.82 -12.03 10.17
N LEU A 73 3.86 -11.13 10.32
CA LEU A 73 3.70 -10.29 11.50
C LEU A 73 2.79 -10.91 12.56
N SER A 74 2.23 -12.09 12.30
CA SER A 74 1.29 -12.77 13.19
C SER A 74 0.07 -11.92 13.52
N ILE A 75 -0.47 -11.23 12.52
CA ILE A 75 -1.69 -10.42 12.64
C ILE A 75 -2.77 -10.94 11.70
N SER A 76 -4.02 -10.59 12.00
CA SER A 76 -5.16 -10.86 11.12
C SER A 76 -5.27 -9.78 10.04
N PRO A 77 -5.73 -10.12 8.82
CA PRO A 77 -6.05 -9.10 7.82
C PRO A 77 -7.03 -8.03 8.33
N SER A 78 -7.88 -8.35 9.31
CA SER A 78 -8.77 -7.38 9.94
C SER A 78 -8.03 -6.24 10.66
N GLN A 79 -6.74 -6.42 10.92
CA GLN A 79 -5.89 -5.41 11.57
C GLN A 79 -5.11 -4.55 10.58
N VAL A 80 -5.42 -4.66 9.28
CA VAL A 80 -4.72 -3.95 8.21
C VAL A 80 -5.59 -2.84 7.64
N ILE A 81 -4.97 -1.72 7.33
CA ILE A 81 -5.58 -0.64 6.55
C ILE A 81 -4.93 -0.64 5.17
N ALA A 82 -5.75 -0.74 4.14
CA ALA A 82 -5.27 -0.64 2.76
C ALA A 82 -5.82 0.62 2.11
N MET A 83 -4.95 1.35 1.44
CA MET A 83 -5.32 2.59 0.72
C MET A 83 -5.05 2.42 -0.76
N GLY A 84 -5.93 2.97 -1.58
CA GLY A 84 -5.77 2.94 -3.02
C GLY A 84 -6.62 3.97 -3.73
N ASP A 85 -6.29 4.22 -4.99
CA ASP A 85 -7.01 5.17 -5.85
C ASP A 85 -7.52 4.53 -7.13
N GLY A 86 -7.09 3.33 -7.46
CA GLY A 86 -7.42 2.66 -8.70
C GLY A 86 -8.04 1.28 -8.52
N ALA A 87 -8.67 0.78 -9.58
CA ALA A 87 -9.30 -0.54 -9.58
C ALA A 87 -8.32 -1.68 -9.29
N ASN A 88 -7.04 -1.50 -9.62
CA ASN A 88 -6.00 -2.49 -9.35
C ASN A 88 -5.66 -2.63 -7.87
N ASP A 89 -6.18 -1.76 -7.02
CA ASP A 89 -6.00 -1.85 -5.56
C ASP A 89 -7.16 -2.56 -4.86
N LEU A 90 -8.28 -2.80 -5.55
CA LEU A 90 -9.50 -3.32 -4.93
C LEU A 90 -9.34 -4.71 -4.31
N LEU A 91 -8.63 -5.64 -4.96
CA LEU A 91 -8.43 -6.97 -4.39
C LEU A 91 -7.70 -6.90 -3.04
N MET A 92 -6.66 -6.09 -2.97
CA MET A 92 -5.93 -5.85 -1.72
C MET A 92 -6.82 -5.16 -0.68
N MET A 93 -7.58 -4.16 -1.10
CA MET A 93 -8.46 -3.39 -0.21
C MET A 93 -9.56 -4.27 0.38
N HIS A 94 -10.10 -5.23 -0.39
CA HIS A 94 -11.13 -6.15 0.11
C HIS A 94 -10.61 -7.11 1.18
N GLU A 95 -9.31 -7.43 1.15
CA GLU A 95 -8.70 -8.31 2.16
C GLU A 95 -8.42 -7.59 3.48
N ALA A 96 -8.31 -6.27 3.45
CA ALA A 96 -7.99 -5.48 4.64
C ALA A 96 -9.21 -5.29 5.54
N GLY A 97 -8.97 -5.07 6.83
CA GLY A 97 -10.03 -4.77 7.78
C GLY A 97 -10.67 -3.41 7.56
N LEU A 98 -9.89 -2.44 7.12
CA LEU A 98 -10.36 -1.12 6.72
C LEU A 98 -9.75 -0.75 5.37
N SER A 99 -10.56 -0.33 4.43
CA SER A 99 -10.07 0.17 3.14
C SER A 99 -10.39 1.65 2.99
N VAL A 100 -9.43 2.39 2.46
CA VAL A 100 -9.54 3.84 2.26
C VAL A 100 -9.36 4.17 0.79
N ALA A 101 -10.40 4.74 0.18
CA ALA A 101 -10.31 5.27 -1.17
C ALA A 101 -9.81 6.72 -1.07
N TYR A 102 -8.57 6.95 -1.51
CA TYR A 102 -7.90 8.23 -1.40
C TYR A 102 -7.88 8.93 -2.75
N HIS A 103 -8.66 10.01 -2.88
CA HIS A 103 -8.80 10.75 -4.14
C HIS A 103 -9.05 9.80 -5.32
N ALA A 104 -9.90 8.81 -5.10
CA ALA A 104 -10.05 7.67 -5.99
C ALA A 104 -11.14 7.89 -7.04
N LYS A 105 -11.14 7.00 -8.04
CA LYS A 105 -12.22 6.92 -9.04
C LYS A 105 -13.53 6.47 -8.37
N PRO A 106 -14.71 6.84 -8.93
CA PRO A 106 -16.01 6.51 -8.30
C PRO A 106 -16.20 5.03 -7.98
N LYS A 107 -15.75 4.11 -8.82
CA LYS A 107 -15.87 2.68 -8.57
C LYS A 107 -15.13 2.27 -7.29
N VAL A 108 -13.94 2.81 -7.08
CA VAL A 108 -13.13 2.51 -5.88
C VAL A 108 -13.79 3.09 -4.65
N GLN A 109 -14.34 4.29 -4.73
CA GLN A 109 -15.05 4.92 -3.63
C GLN A 109 -16.27 4.10 -3.19
N THR A 110 -17.00 3.51 -4.13
CA THR A 110 -18.18 2.69 -3.85
C THR A 110 -17.84 1.42 -3.07
N GLU A 111 -16.70 0.81 -3.35
CA GLU A 111 -16.31 -0.48 -2.75
C GLU A 111 -15.43 -0.36 -1.51
N ALA A 112 -14.90 0.82 -1.21
CA ALA A 112 -14.07 1.04 -0.04
C ALA A 112 -14.89 1.25 1.23
N SER A 113 -14.29 0.94 2.39
CA SER A 113 -14.90 1.16 3.69
C SER A 113 -15.07 2.65 4.00
N THR A 114 -14.11 3.46 3.56
CA THR A 114 -14.15 4.91 3.77
C THR A 114 -13.46 5.63 2.60
N VAL A 115 -13.68 6.93 2.52
CA VAL A 115 -13.22 7.74 1.38
C VAL A 115 -12.57 9.03 1.89
N ILE A 116 -11.44 9.40 1.29
CA ILE A 116 -10.79 10.69 1.49
C ILE A 116 -10.66 11.38 0.13
N ASN A 117 -11.43 12.44 -0.09
CA ASN A 117 -11.44 13.19 -1.35
C ASN A 117 -10.91 14.61 -1.22
N HIS A 118 -10.93 15.18 -0.04
CA HIS A 118 -10.64 16.61 0.17
C HIS A 118 -9.46 16.84 1.11
N ASN A 119 -9.12 15.87 1.95
CA ASN A 119 -8.02 15.98 2.89
C ASN A 119 -6.74 15.37 2.32
N GLY A 120 -5.60 15.66 2.93
CA GLY A 120 -4.36 14.97 2.65
C GLY A 120 -4.31 13.60 3.33
N LEU A 121 -3.17 12.91 3.22
CA LEU A 121 -2.98 11.58 3.83
C LEU A 121 -3.14 11.60 5.35
N ASP A 122 -2.93 12.73 5.99
CA ASP A 122 -3.16 12.89 7.43
C ASP A 122 -4.62 12.64 7.85
N GLY A 123 -5.56 12.67 6.91
CA GLY A 123 -6.95 12.25 7.17
C GLY A 123 -7.05 10.82 7.71
N VAL A 124 -6.09 9.95 7.39
CA VAL A 124 -6.04 8.59 7.93
C VAL A 124 -5.84 8.59 9.44
N LEU A 125 -5.05 9.52 9.97
CA LEU A 125 -4.86 9.65 11.42
C LEU A 125 -6.17 10.03 12.12
N ALA A 126 -6.97 10.90 11.51
CA ALA A 126 -8.28 11.27 12.03
C ALA A 126 -9.24 10.07 12.07
N ILE A 127 -9.23 9.23 11.04
CA ILE A 127 -10.02 8.00 10.99
C ILE A 127 -9.59 7.05 12.12
N LEU A 128 -8.30 6.87 12.31
CA LEU A 128 -7.77 6.01 13.38
C LEU A 128 -8.17 6.51 14.77
N GLN A 129 -8.19 7.82 14.98
CA GLN A 129 -8.60 8.38 16.25
C GLN A 129 -10.06 8.09 16.58
N HIS A 130 -10.94 8.05 15.58
CA HIS A 130 -12.36 7.78 15.80
C HIS A 130 -12.70 6.29 15.88
N ASP A 131 -12.05 5.46 15.07
CA ASP A 131 -12.44 4.07 14.89
C ASP A 131 -11.60 3.07 15.68
N PHE A 132 -10.41 3.45 16.14
CA PHE A 132 -9.45 2.54 16.75
C PHE A 132 -8.89 2.99 18.11
N ILE A 133 -9.40 4.08 18.65
CA ILE A 133 -9.04 4.58 19.99
C ILE A 133 -10.32 4.74 20.89
#